data_bec0ecc4538faef76cba8c089e5b9fba
#
_entry.id   bec0ecc4538faef76cba8c089e5b9fba
#
_cell.length_a   1.000
_cell.length_b   1.000
_cell.length_c   1.000
_cell.angle_alpha   90.00
_cell.angle_beta   90.00
_cell.angle_gamma   90.00
#
_symmetry.space_group_name_H-M   'P 1'
#
loop_
_entity.id
_entity.type
_entity.pdbx_description
1 polymer ?
#
loop_
_entity_poly.entity_id
_entity_poly.type
_entity_poly.pdbx_seq_one_letter_code
_entity_poly.pdbx_strand_id
1 'polypeptide(L)'
;RQDRRVRSARVPITAKVVADLLSTVGIDRVLTCDLHAEQIQGFFDVPVDNVFGSPVLLDDILKKTDLVNPIVVSPDIGGVVRARAVAKLLNDTEMAIIDKRRPRANVSQVMHIIGDVADRDCILVDDMIDTGGTLCKAAEALKERGAKRVFAYATHAVFSGAAAQHLASDAIDEIVVTDTVPLSPEMKALGKVRVLTPVSYTHLRAHET
;
A
#
# COMPACT_ATOMS: atom_id res chain seq x y z
N ARG A 1 4.62 -3.22 -11.20
CA ARG A 1 3.32 -3.83 -10.84
C ARG A 1 2.93 -5.04 -11.69
N GLN A 2 3.28 -5.13 -12.94
CA GLN A 2 2.93 -6.26 -13.81
C GLN A 2 4.02 -7.35 -13.77
N ASP A 3 4.02 -8.15 -12.72
CA ASP A 3 4.94 -9.25 -12.44
C ASP A 3 4.53 -10.58 -13.11
N ARG A 4 3.35 -10.63 -13.70
CA ARG A 4 2.77 -11.80 -14.34
C ARG A 4 1.93 -11.44 -15.58
N ARG A 5 1.78 -12.40 -16.50
CA ARG A 5 0.91 -12.24 -17.66
C ARG A 5 -0.56 -12.20 -17.26
N VAL A 6 -1.33 -11.34 -17.90
CA VAL A 6 -2.78 -11.40 -17.86
C VAL A 6 -3.22 -12.69 -18.58
N ARG A 7 -4.06 -13.50 -17.92
CA ARG A 7 -4.40 -14.87 -18.38
C ARG A 7 -4.97 -14.96 -19.79
N SER A 8 -5.65 -13.92 -20.26
CA SER A 8 -6.33 -13.90 -21.58
C SER A 8 -5.56 -13.14 -22.67
N ALA A 9 -4.37 -12.59 -22.38
CA ALA A 9 -3.66 -11.74 -23.32
C ALA A 9 -2.26 -12.28 -23.66
N ARG A 10 -1.87 -12.16 -24.93
CA ARG A 10 -0.51 -12.43 -25.40
C ARG A 10 0.38 -11.19 -25.20
N VAL A 11 0.55 -10.80 -23.94
CA VAL A 11 1.34 -9.63 -23.54
C VAL A 11 2.62 -10.06 -22.82
N PRO A 12 3.68 -9.26 -22.86
CA PRO A 12 4.88 -9.53 -22.06
C PRO A 12 4.59 -9.37 -20.57
N ILE A 13 5.49 -9.86 -19.73
CA ILE A 13 5.56 -9.49 -18.32
C ILE A 13 6.28 -8.15 -18.26
N THR A 14 5.54 -7.06 -18.05
CA THR A 14 6.08 -5.70 -18.16
C THR A 14 7.23 -5.44 -17.17
N ALA A 15 7.19 -6.01 -15.96
CA ALA A 15 8.30 -5.90 -15.01
C ALA A 15 9.60 -6.51 -15.56
N LYS A 16 9.53 -7.65 -16.29
CA LYS A 16 10.70 -8.24 -16.98
C LYS A 16 11.21 -7.33 -18.09
N VAL A 17 10.29 -6.75 -18.89
CA VAL A 17 10.71 -5.81 -19.97
C VAL A 17 11.47 -4.62 -19.38
N VAL A 18 10.99 -4.06 -18.26
CA VAL A 18 11.67 -2.95 -17.57
C VAL A 18 13.05 -3.38 -17.05
N ALA A 19 13.12 -4.57 -16.43
CA ALA A 19 14.40 -5.12 -15.96
C ALA A 19 15.42 -5.28 -17.10
N ASP A 20 14.98 -5.82 -18.27
CA ASP A 20 15.84 -5.99 -19.44
C ASP A 20 16.32 -4.65 -20.00
N LEU A 21 15.45 -3.64 -20.08
CA LEU A 21 15.82 -2.30 -20.53
C LEU A 21 16.89 -1.68 -19.62
N LEU A 22 16.70 -1.78 -18.30
CA LEU A 22 17.67 -1.27 -17.32
C LEU A 22 19.01 -2.02 -17.43
N SER A 23 18.99 -3.35 -17.54
CA SER A 23 20.21 -4.16 -17.73
C SER A 23 20.93 -3.82 -19.05
N THR A 24 20.18 -3.54 -20.12
CA THR A 24 20.76 -3.19 -21.44
C THR A 24 21.51 -1.86 -21.41
N VAL A 25 21.09 -0.90 -20.59
CA VAL A 25 21.82 0.38 -20.44
C VAL A 25 23.02 0.28 -19.49
N GLY A 26 23.30 -0.90 -18.94
CA GLY A 26 24.54 -1.19 -18.22
C GLY A 26 24.51 -0.78 -16.75
N ILE A 27 23.38 -0.99 -16.05
CA ILE A 27 23.35 -0.84 -14.59
C ILE A 27 24.12 -1.97 -13.92
N ASP A 28 24.82 -1.68 -12.82
CA ASP A 28 25.59 -2.65 -12.05
C ASP A 28 24.83 -3.21 -10.84
N ARG A 29 23.86 -2.47 -10.31
CA ARG A 29 23.07 -2.83 -9.12
C ARG A 29 21.74 -2.09 -9.13
N VAL A 30 20.71 -2.70 -8.52
CA VAL A 30 19.39 -2.10 -8.31
C VAL A 30 19.15 -1.95 -6.82
N LEU A 31 18.82 -0.74 -6.37
CA LEU A 31 18.24 -0.50 -5.06
C LEU A 31 16.78 -0.08 -5.27
N THR A 32 15.87 -0.80 -4.64
CA THR A 32 14.43 -0.53 -4.74
C THR A 32 13.78 -0.55 -3.36
N CYS A 33 12.62 0.09 -3.26
CA CYS A 33 11.82 0.09 -2.05
C CYS A 33 10.47 -0.57 -2.32
N ASP A 34 10.09 -1.56 -1.51
CA ASP A 34 8.80 -2.26 -1.55
C ASP A 34 8.33 -2.63 -2.97
N LEU A 35 9.02 -3.55 -3.61
CA LEU A 35 8.53 -4.13 -4.86
C LEU A 35 7.13 -4.72 -4.67
N HIS A 36 6.22 -4.45 -5.61
CA HIS A 36 4.86 -5.00 -5.59
C HIS A 36 4.82 -6.52 -5.42
N ALA A 37 5.81 -7.19 -5.98
CA ALA A 37 6.01 -8.63 -5.86
C ALA A 37 7.51 -8.92 -5.75
N GLU A 38 7.92 -9.63 -4.70
CA GLU A 38 9.33 -9.90 -4.41
C GLU A 38 10.04 -10.67 -5.53
N GLN A 39 9.32 -11.53 -6.27
CA GLN A 39 9.86 -12.27 -7.40
C GLN A 39 10.37 -11.37 -8.55
N ILE A 40 10.02 -10.08 -8.60
CA ILE A 40 10.55 -9.13 -9.58
C ILE A 40 12.08 -9.01 -9.46
N GLN A 41 12.64 -9.21 -8.28
CA GLN A 41 14.10 -9.26 -8.07
C GLN A 41 14.77 -10.27 -8.99
N GLY A 42 14.14 -11.43 -9.22
CA GLY A 42 14.65 -12.48 -10.11
C GLY A 42 14.57 -12.16 -11.60
N PHE A 43 14.06 -10.99 -12.00
CA PHE A 43 14.04 -10.56 -13.40
C PHE A 43 15.32 -9.84 -13.82
N PHE A 44 16.16 -9.45 -12.86
CA PHE A 44 17.44 -8.78 -13.09
C PHE A 44 18.59 -9.78 -13.09
N ASP A 45 19.59 -9.55 -13.93
CA ASP A 45 20.83 -10.29 -13.97
C ASP A 45 21.94 -9.63 -13.12
N VAL A 46 21.62 -8.54 -12.45
CA VAL A 46 22.48 -7.80 -11.50
C VAL A 46 21.92 -7.88 -10.08
N PRO A 47 22.74 -7.64 -9.06
CA PRO A 47 22.27 -7.64 -7.65
C PRO A 47 21.12 -6.66 -7.45
N VAL A 48 20.11 -7.10 -6.70
CA VAL A 48 18.94 -6.27 -6.34
C VAL A 48 18.79 -6.24 -4.83
N ASP A 49 18.78 -5.04 -4.27
CA ASP A 49 18.44 -4.79 -2.87
C ASP A 49 17.01 -4.24 -2.80
N ASN A 50 16.10 -5.01 -2.22
CA ASN A 50 14.75 -4.55 -1.96
C ASN A 50 14.62 -4.15 -0.49
N VAL A 51 14.58 -2.86 -0.19
CA VAL A 51 14.34 -2.34 1.16
C VAL A 51 12.84 -2.16 1.37
N PHE A 52 12.39 -2.22 2.63
CA PHE A 52 10.98 -2.13 2.97
C PHE A 52 10.64 -0.77 3.61
N GLY A 53 9.54 -0.17 3.20
CA GLY A 53 8.96 1.02 3.82
C GLY A 53 8.24 0.72 5.13
N SER A 54 7.87 -0.54 5.35
CA SER A 54 7.09 -0.97 6.52
C SER A 54 7.70 -0.57 7.88
N PRO A 55 9.03 -0.57 8.13
CA PRO A 55 9.57 -0.11 9.40
C PRO A 55 9.27 1.36 9.70
N VAL A 56 9.31 2.22 8.68
CA VAL A 56 9.01 3.66 8.83
C VAL A 56 7.53 3.87 9.10
N LEU A 57 6.66 3.17 8.36
CA LEU A 57 5.21 3.23 8.55
C LEU A 57 4.80 2.70 9.92
N LEU A 58 5.41 1.59 10.36
CA LEU A 58 5.16 0.98 11.66
C LEU A 58 5.58 1.88 12.82
N ASP A 59 6.78 2.49 12.73
CA ASP A 59 7.27 3.43 13.74
C ASP A 59 6.32 4.62 13.92
N ASP A 60 5.76 5.11 12.82
CA ASP A 60 4.75 6.17 12.83
C ASP A 60 3.44 5.72 13.50
N ILE A 61 2.95 4.52 13.18
CA ILE A 61 1.74 3.96 13.81
C ILE A 61 1.95 3.79 15.32
N LEU A 62 3.11 3.27 15.74
CA LEU A 62 3.45 3.07 17.16
C LEU A 62 3.54 4.37 17.94
N LYS A 63 3.91 5.47 17.30
CA LYS A 63 3.96 6.80 17.90
C LYS A 63 2.59 7.47 18.03
N LYS A 64 1.56 6.96 17.38
CA LYS A 64 0.17 7.44 17.55
C LYS A 64 -0.40 6.93 18.86
N THR A 65 -0.31 7.74 19.91
CA THR A 65 -0.80 7.39 21.26
C THR A 65 -2.30 7.56 21.44
N ASP A 66 -2.98 8.16 20.47
CA ASP A 66 -4.43 8.44 20.50
C ASP A 66 -5.30 7.39 19.80
N LEU A 67 -4.70 6.30 19.32
CA LEU A 67 -5.43 5.21 18.66
C LEU A 67 -6.34 4.47 19.66
N VAL A 68 -7.59 4.28 19.27
CA VAL A 68 -8.60 3.60 20.07
C VAL A 68 -8.88 2.22 19.51
N ASN A 69 -8.52 1.18 20.26
CA ASN A 69 -8.73 -0.23 19.88
C ASN A 69 -8.34 -0.53 18.41
N PRO A 70 -7.09 -0.27 18.02
CA PRO A 70 -6.69 -0.32 16.62
C PRO A 70 -6.86 -1.72 16.01
N ILE A 71 -7.19 -1.77 14.72
CA ILE A 71 -7.25 -2.99 13.92
C ILE A 71 -6.56 -2.77 12.58
N VAL A 72 -5.69 -3.71 12.18
CA VAL A 72 -5.03 -3.65 10.87
C VAL A 72 -5.97 -4.23 9.80
N VAL A 73 -6.14 -3.51 8.70
CA VAL A 73 -7.06 -3.90 7.64
C VAL A 73 -6.31 -4.12 6.34
N SER A 74 -6.50 -5.30 5.75
CA SER A 74 -6.05 -5.55 4.37
C SER A 74 -7.10 -5.05 3.38
N PRO A 75 -6.75 -4.15 2.44
CA PRO A 75 -7.71 -3.62 1.47
C PRO A 75 -8.18 -4.64 0.43
N ASP A 76 -7.52 -5.80 0.35
CA ASP A 76 -7.90 -6.94 -0.49
C ASP A 76 -7.19 -8.23 -0.02
N ILE A 77 -7.53 -9.34 -0.68
CA ILE A 77 -6.96 -10.66 -0.34
C ILE A 77 -5.45 -10.69 -0.65
N GLY A 78 -4.99 -9.96 -1.66
CA GLY A 78 -3.56 -9.92 -2.05
C GLY A 78 -2.67 -9.26 -0.99
N GLY A 79 -3.18 -8.28 -0.25
CA GLY A 79 -2.46 -7.54 0.79
C GLY A 79 -2.41 -8.24 2.16
N VAL A 80 -3.06 -9.40 2.35
CA VAL A 80 -3.21 -10.07 3.66
C VAL A 80 -1.86 -10.38 4.31
N VAL A 81 -0.87 -10.81 3.54
CA VAL A 81 0.47 -11.14 4.08
C VAL A 81 1.12 -9.89 4.68
N ARG A 82 1.06 -8.77 3.97
CA ARG A 82 1.58 -7.48 4.43
C ARG A 82 0.85 -6.99 5.68
N ALA A 83 -0.47 -6.98 5.65
CA ALA A 83 -1.28 -6.56 6.79
C ALA A 83 -1.01 -7.42 8.03
N ARG A 84 -0.84 -8.74 7.86
CA ARG A 84 -0.48 -9.66 8.94
C ARG A 84 0.89 -9.37 9.54
N ALA A 85 1.88 -9.05 8.70
CA ALA A 85 3.21 -8.67 9.18
C ALA A 85 3.15 -7.39 10.04
N VAL A 86 2.40 -6.39 9.61
CA VAL A 86 2.17 -5.15 10.39
C VAL A 86 1.42 -5.44 11.68
N ALA A 87 0.33 -6.21 11.65
CA ALA A 87 -0.45 -6.57 12.82
C ALA A 87 0.39 -7.29 13.89
N LYS A 88 1.25 -8.21 13.47
CA LYS A 88 2.18 -8.92 14.35
C LYS A 88 3.15 -7.98 15.06
N LEU A 89 3.68 -6.99 14.35
CA LEU A 89 4.60 -5.99 14.91
C LEU A 89 3.88 -4.95 15.77
N LEU A 90 2.57 -4.82 15.65
CA LEU A 90 1.69 -4.01 16.49
C LEU A 90 1.10 -4.82 17.68
N ASN A 91 1.93 -5.62 18.35
CA ASN A 91 1.54 -6.45 19.51
C ASN A 91 0.45 -7.49 19.20
N ASP A 92 0.55 -8.15 18.03
CA ASP A 92 -0.43 -9.13 17.54
C ASP A 92 -1.86 -8.56 17.50
N THR A 93 -1.97 -7.29 17.11
CA THR A 93 -3.28 -6.63 16.91
C THR A 93 -4.13 -7.44 15.94
N GLU A 94 -5.44 -7.48 16.19
CA GLU A 94 -6.40 -8.15 15.30
C GLU A 94 -6.37 -7.59 13.89
N MET A 95 -6.81 -8.42 12.95
CA MET A 95 -6.89 -8.08 11.53
C MET A 95 -8.30 -8.18 10.99
N ALA A 96 -8.62 -7.28 10.06
CA ALA A 96 -9.76 -7.43 9.17
C ALA A 96 -9.31 -7.50 7.70
N ILE A 97 -10.13 -8.12 6.87
CA ILE A 97 -9.85 -8.28 5.44
C ILE A 97 -11.06 -7.80 4.64
N ILE A 98 -10.82 -7.01 3.62
CA ILE A 98 -11.87 -6.60 2.68
C ILE A 98 -11.84 -7.55 1.49
N ASP A 99 -12.87 -8.41 1.39
CA ASP A 99 -13.09 -9.29 0.26
C ASP A 99 -13.97 -8.60 -0.79
N LYS A 100 -13.41 -8.38 -1.96
CA LYS A 100 -14.06 -7.72 -3.10
C LYS A 100 -14.71 -8.77 -3.98
N ARG A 101 -16.01 -8.94 -3.87
CA ARG A 101 -16.77 -9.86 -4.74
C ARG A 101 -17.50 -9.09 -5.84
N ARG A 102 -17.33 -9.54 -7.06
CA ARG A 102 -18.20 -9.17 -8.19
C ARG A 102 -19.16 -10.32 -8.43
N PRO A 103 -20.41 -10.26 -7.95
CA PRO A 103 -21.34 -11.38 -8.09
C PRO A 103 -21.73 -11.63 -9.56
N ARG A 104 -21.71 -10.59 -10.42
CA ARG A 104 -21.94 -10.69 -11.89
C ARG A 104 -21.27 -9.52 -12.60
N ALA A 105 -21.05 -9.65 -13.93
CA ALA A 105 -20.71 -8.54 -14.79
C ALA A 105 -21.83 -7.46 -14.69
N ASN A 106 -21.45 -6.18 -14.57
CA ASN A 106 -22.36 -5.02 -14.44
C ASN A 106 -23.12 -4.89 -13.10
N VAL A 107 -22.77 -5.63 -12.07
CA VAL A 107 -23.28 -5.39 -10.70
C VAL A 107 -22.24 -4.63 -9.88
N SER A 108 -22.71 -3.72 -9.03
CA SER A 108 -21.86 -2.96 -8.10
C SER A 108 -20.97 -3.89 -7.28
N GLN A 109 -19.72 -3.51 -7.12
CA GLN A 109 -18.76 -4.28 -6.33
C GLN A 109 -19.19 -4.27 -4.87
N VAL A 110 -19.49 -5.44 -4.31
CA VAL A 110 -19.82 -5.59 -2.90
C VAL A 110 -18.53 -5.79 -2.12
N MET A 111 -18.32 -4.97 -1.10
CA MET A 111 -17.24 -5.11 -0.14
C MET A 111 -17.73 -5.95 1.03
N HIS A 112 -17.12 -7.12 1.22
CA HIS A 112 -17.40 -7.97 2.38
C HIS A 112 -16.24 -7.85 3.35
N ILE A 113 -16.53 -7.39 4.58
CA ILE A 113 -15.52 -7.22 5.62
C ILE A 113 -15.54 -8.46 6.50
N ILE A 114 -14.39 -9.10 6.62
CA ILE A 114 -14.14 -10.23 7.51
C ILE A 114 -13.35 -9.69 8.70
N GLY A 115 -13.91 -9.77 9.89
CA GLY A 115 -13.39 -9.18 11.12
C GLY A 115 -14.35 -8.14 11.69
N ASP A 116 -14.20 -7.84 12.97
CA ASP A 116 -15.01 -6.83 13.68
C ASP A 116 -14.28 -5.48 13.69
N VAL A 117 -14.91 -4.48 13.09
CA VAL A 117 -14.35 -3.12 12.92
C VAL A 117 -15.15 -2.04 13.64
N ALA A 118 -16.26 -2.42 14.29
CA ALA A 118 -17.14 -1.48 14.98
C ALA A 118 -16.43 -0.79 16.14
N ASP A 119 -16.58 0.53 16.25
CA ASP A 119 -15.98 1.39 17.27
C ASP A 119 -14.45 1.33 17.36
N ARG A 120 -13.78 0.93 16.26
CA ARG A 120 -12.34 0.76 16.19
C ARG A 120 -11.69 1.75 15.22
N ASP A 121 -10.41 2.03 15.48
CA ASP A 121 -9.54 2.74 14.52
C ASP A 121 -8.97 1.74 13.52
N CYS A 122 -9.37 1.86 12.27
CA CYS A 122 -8.98 0.96 11.19
C CYS A 122 -7.72 1.48 10.50
N ILE A 123 -6.68 0.65 10.42
CA ILE A 123 -5.40 0.97 9.78
C ILE A 123 -5.31 0.14 8.49
N LEU A 124 -5.68 0.74 7.34
CA LEU A 124 -5.51 0.14 6.02
C LEU A 124 -4.04 0.17 5.62
N VAL A 125 -3.49 -0.96 5.22
CA VAL A 125 -2.07 -1.08 4.83
C VAL A 125 -1.95 -1.65 3.42
N ASP A 126 -1.24 -0.92 2.53
CA ASP A 126 -0.97 -1.37 1.16
C ASP A 126 0.48 -1.04 0.75
N ASP A 127 0.95 -1.52 -0.42
CA ASP A 127 2.23 -1.11 -1.00
C ASP A 127 2.12 0.24 -1.71
N MET A 128 1.02 0.48 -2.38
CA MET A 128 0.82 1.71 -3.14
C MET A 128 -0.64 2.16 -3.17
N ILE A 129 -0.82 3.47 -3.25
CA ILE A 129 -2.10 4.07 -3.59
C ILE A 129 -1.98 4.64 -5.00
N ASP A 130 -2.68 4.00 -5.96
CA ASP A 130 -2.70 4.42 -7.35
C ASP A 130 -3.82 5.45 -7.57
N THR A 131 -4.98 5.06 -8.11
CA THR A 131 -6.11 5.98 -8.35
C THR A 131 -6.92 6.30 -7.09
N GLY A 132 -6.67 5.64 -5.98
CA GLY A 132 -7.38 5.83 -4.70
C GLY A 132 -8.81 5.29 -4.65
N GLY A 133 -9.43 4.96 -5.79
CA GLY A 133 -10.84 4.54 -5.83
C GLY A 133 -11.14 3.26 -5.04
N THR A 134 -10.22 2.29 -5.04
CA THR A 134 -10.34 1.07 -4.23
C THR A 134 -10.24 1.39 -2.74
N LEU A 135 -9.29 2.23 -2.38
CA LEU A 135 -9.05 2.64 -0.99
C LEU A 135 -10.24 3.43 -0.44
N CYS A 136 -10.78 4.37 -1.23
CA CYS A 136 -11.97 5.14 -0.87
C CYS A 136 -13.16 4.24 -0.56
N LYS A 137 -13.50 3.32 -1.47
CA LYS A 137 -14.59 2.35 -1.26
C LYS A 137 -14.35 1.43 -0.06
N ALA A 138 -13.11 1.05 0.18
CA ALA A 138 -12.74 0.28 1.36
C ALA A 138 -13.01 1.06 2.64
N ALA A 139 -12.62 2.33 2.69
CA ALA A 139 -12.86 3.21 3.83
C ALA A 139 -14.36 3.47 4.06
N GLU A 140 -15.11 3.72 3.00
CA GLU A 140 -16.58 3.88 3.06
C GLU A 140 -17.23 2.63 3.67
N ALA A 141 -16.88 1.43 3.20
CA ALA A 141 -17.40 0.18 3.73
C ALA A 141 -17.02 -0.04 5.21
N LEU A 142 -15.83 0.38 5.64
CA LEU A 142 -15.43 0.34 7.05
C LEU A 142 -16.27 1.30 7.89
N LYS A 143 -16.49 2.53 7.43
CA LYS A 143 -17.36 3.52 8.11
C LYS A 143 -18.80 3.03 8.20
N GLU A 144 -19.35 2.43 7.14
CA GLU A 144 -20.70 1.81 7.13
C GLU A 144 -20.81 0.67 8.16
N ARG A 145 -19.72 -0.01 8.48
CA ARG A 145 -19.65 -1.05 9.50
C ARG A 145 -19.30 -0.53 10.89
N GLY A 146 -19.32 0.80 11.08
CA GLY A 146 -19.14 1.43 12.39
C GLY A 146 -17.68 1.70 12.77
N ALA A 147 -16.73 1.66 11.82
CA ALA A 147 -15.36 2.07 12.12
C ALA A 147 -15.31 3.53 12.60
N LYS A 148 -14.57 3.77 13.70
CA LYS A 148 -14.46 5.09 14.32
C LYS A 148 -13.63 6.04 13.44
N ARG A 149 -12.41 5.66 13.12
CA ARG A 149 -11.51 6.37 12.21
C ARG A 149 -10.88 5.39 11.20
N VAL A 150 -10.51 5.89 10.04
CA VAL A 150 -9.84 5.11 9.00
C VAL A 150 -8.56 5.81 8.59
N PHE A 151 -7.43 5.17 8.85
CA PHE A 151 -6.10 5.59 8.46
C PHE A 151 -5.63 4.74 7.28
N ALA A 152 -5.00 5.33 6.28
CA ALA A 152 -4.43 4.61 5.16
C ALA A 152 -2.90 4.78 5.16
N TYR A 153 -2.18 3.68 5.17
CA TYR A 153 -0.73 3.63 5.13
C TYR A 153 -0.26 2.92 3.86
N ALA A 154 0.60 3.56 3.09
CA ALA A 154 1.19 2.93 1.91
C ALA A 154 2.61 3.46 1.67
N THR A 155 3.46 2.62 1.07
CA THR A 155 4.81 3.02 0.71
C THR A 155 4.79 4.00 -0.46
N HIS A 156 4.08 3.68 -1.56
CA HIS A 156 4.16 4.45 -2.79
C HIS A 156 2.92 5.32 -3.03
N ALA A 157 3.15 6.64 -3.04
CA ALA A 157 2.14 7.66 -3.35
C ALA A 157 2.05 7.88 -4.88
N VAL A 158 1.56 6.88 -5.64
CA VAL A 158 1.46 6.99 -7.10
C VAL A 158 0.44 8.05 -7.49
N PHE A 159 -0.72 8.06 -6.85
CA PHE A 159 -1.77 9.06 -6.96
C PHE A 159 -2.10 9.48 -8.40
N SER A 160 -2.32 8.48 -9.27
CA SER A 160 -2.62 8.72 -10.67
C SER A 160 -4.09 9.09 -10.91
N GLY A 161 -4.36 9.72 -12.05
CA GLY A 161 -5.71 9.99 -12.53
C GLY A 161 -6.55 10.80 -11.55
N ALA A 162 -7.71 10.27 -11.15
CA ALA A 162 -8.66 10.93 -10.25
C ALA A 162 -8.37 10.75 -8.75
N ALA A 163 -7.12 10.44 -8.36
CA ALA A 163 -6.77 10.13 -6.98
C ALA A 163 -7.17 11.25 -6.00
N ALA A 164 -6.91 12.52 -6.34
CA ALA A 164 -7.27 13.65 -5.48
C ALA A 164 -8.78 13.71 -5.21
N GLN A 165 -9.62 13.45 -6.22
CA GLN A 165 -11.07 13.44 -6.09
C GLN A 165 -11.55 12.28 -5.20
N HIS A 166 -11.03 11.06 -5.40
CA HIS A 166 -11.40 9.90 -4.60
C HIS A 166 -10.96 10.05 -3.14
N LEU A 167 -9.75 10.55 -2.92
CA LEU A 167 -9.17 10.66 -1.60
C LEU A 167 -9.62 11.91 -0.83
N ALA A 168 -10.37 12.81 -1.46
CA ALA A 168 -11.08 13.90 -0.77
C ALA A 168 -12.23 13.40 0.12
N SER A 169 -12.67 12.14 -0.04
CA SER A 169 -13.75 11.53 0.76
C SER A 169 -13.50 11.64 2.25
N ASP A 170 -14.53 12.00 3.03
CA ASP A 170 -14.48 12.09 4.49
C ASP A 170 -14.40 10.71 5.18
N ALA A 171 -14.52 9.62 4.41
CA ALA A 171 -14.37 8.27 4.93
C ALA A 171 -12.92 7.94 5.38
N ILE A 172 -11.93 8.68 4.85
CA ILE A 172 -10.52 8.53 5.21
C ILE A 172 -10.09 9.72 6.06
N ASP A 173 -9.71 9.45 7.30
CA ASP A 173 -9.30 10.49 8.25
C ASP A 173 -7.87 10.98 7.99
N GLU A 174 -6.93 10.09 7.66
CA GLU A 174 -5.54 10.43 7.34
C GLU A 174 -4.94 9.43 6.35
N ILE A 175 -4.06 9.93 5.49
CA ILE A 175 -3.27 9.13 4.54
C ILE A 175 -1.80 9.36 4.84
N VAL A 176 -1.06 8.29 5.10
CA VAL A 176 0.38 8.32 5.37
C VAL A 176 1.12 7.55 4.28
N VAL A 177 2.03 8.20 3.63
CA VAL A 177 2.84 7.64 2.54
C VAL A 177 4.31 7.94 2.73
N THR A 178 5.16 7.35 1.91
CA THR A 178 6.58 7.73 1.90
C THR A 178 6.92 8.67 0.73
N ASP A 179 8.09 9.26 0.79
CA ASP A 179 8.63 10.16 -0.25
C ASP A 179 9.26 9.41 -1.45
N THR A 180 9.00 8.12 -1.59
CA THR A 180 9.42 7.32 -2.76
C THR A 180 8.84 7.85 -4.08
N VAL A 181 7.69 8.53 -4.02
CA VAL A 181 7.08 9.25 -5.14
C VAL A 181 6.68 10.65 -4.66
N PRO A 182 7.14 11.74 -5.32
CA PRO A 182 6.78 13.09 -4.93
C PRO A 182 5.28 13.37 -5.06
N LEU A 183 4.70 14.06 -4.06
CA LEU A 183 3.31 14.49 -4.12
C LEU A 183 3.09 15.61 -5.12
N SER A 184 2.01 15.50 -5.90
CA SER A 184 1.49 16.61 -6.72
C SER A 184 0.97 17.77 -5.84
N PRO A 185 0.89 19.00 -6.37
CA PRO A 185 0.30 20.12 -5.65
C PRO A 185 -1.14 19.87 -5.18
N GLU A 186 -1.95 19.18 -6.00
CA GLU A 186 -3.32 18.80 -5.67
C GLU A 186 -3.38 17.89 -4.45
N MET A 187 -2.50 16.89 -4.38
CA MET A 187 -2.45 15.96 -3.25
C MET A 187 -1.99 16.65 -1.96
N LYS A 188 -1.06 17.60 -2.06
CA LYS A 188 -0.63 18.44 -0.91
C LYS A 188 -1.78 19.31 -0.40
N ALA A 189 -2.62 19.81 -1.29
CA ALA A 189 -3.75 20.68 -0.95
C ALA A 189 -4.88 19.95 -0.19
N LEU A 190 -4.95 18.60 -0.24
CA LEU A 190 -5.96 17.83 0.51
C LEU A 190 -5.82 17.96 2.04
N GLY A 191 -4.66 18.35 2.55
CA GLY A 191 -4.42 18.60 3.97
C GLY A 191 -4.44 17.37 4.90
N LYS A 192 -4.78 16.18 4.38
CA LYS A 192 -4.82 14.90 5.13
C LYS A 192 -3.79 13.87 4.68
N VAL A 193 -2.89 14.26 3.77
CA VAL A 193 -1.79 13.42 3.30
C VAL A 193 -0.51 13.82 4.02
N ARG A 194 0.07 12.88 4.75
CA ARG A 194 1.34 13.05 5.44
C ARG A 194 2.42 12.18 4.80
N VAL A 195 3.63 12.72 4.69
CA VAL A 195 4.76 12.06 4.03
C VAL A 195 5.84 11.74 5.04
N LEU A 196 6.32 10.50 5.02
CA LEU A 196 7.45 10.02 5.80
C LEU A 196 8.64 9.77 4.88
N THR A 197 9.85 9.79 5.42
CA THR A 197 11.05 9.46 4.65
C THR A 197 11.66 8.13 5.07
N PRO A 198 11.86 7.17 4.14
CA PRO A 198 12.57 5.93 4.41
C PRO A 198 14.10 6.09 4.30
N VAL A 199 14.62 7.27 3.99
CA VAL A 199 16.05 7.49 3.71
C VAL A 199 16.97 7.03 4.85
N SER A 200 16.60 7.26 6.11
CA SER A 200 17.40 6.79 7.25
C SER A 200 17.56 5.28 7.32
N TYR A 201 16.52 4.54 6.92
CA TYR A 201 16.55 3.07 6.89
C TYR A 201 17.30 2.52 5.68
N THR A 202 17.25 3.20 4.53
CA THR A 202 18.01 2.80 3.34
C THR A 202 19.52 3.00 3.56
N HIS A 203 19.93 4.07 4.24
CA HIS A 203 21.34 4.31 4.56
C HIS A 203 21.91 3.32 5.57
N LEU A 204 21.14 2.93 6.59
CA LEU A 204 21.60 1.94 7.57
C LEU A 204 21.87 0.59 6.91
N ARG A 205 20.97 0.10 6.04
CA ARG A 205 21.17 -1.19 5.36
C ARG A 205 22.22 -1.16 4.26
N ALA A 206 22.45 -0.03 3.61
CA ALA A 206 23.52 0.09 2.61
C ALA A 206 24.94 -0.04 3.22
N HIS A 207 25.09 0.09 4.54
CA HIS A 207 26.34 -0.06 5.26
C HIS A 207 26.50 -1.44 5.93
N GLU A 208 25.46 -2.26 5.96
CA GLU A 208 25.48 -3.61 6.58
C GLU A 208 25.80 -4.73 5.55
N THR A 209 25.96 -4.40 4.28
CA THR A 209 26.33 -5.30 3.18
C THR A 209 27.66 -4.89 2.55
#